data_7ca5a0624bf57c51ab6c0f7f4ef6e617
#
_entry.id   7ca5a0624bf57c51ab6c0f7f4ef6e617
#
_cell.length_a   1.000
_cell.length_b   1.000
_cell.length_c   1.000
_cell.angle_alpha   90.00
_cell.angle_beta   90.00
_cell.angle_gamma   90.00
#
_symmetry.space_group_name_H-M   'P 1'
#
loop_
_entity.id
_entity.type
_entity.pdbx_description
1 polymer ?
#
loop_
_entity_poly.entity_id
_entity_poly.type
_entity_poly.pdbx_seq_one_letter_code
_entity_poly.pdbx_strand_id
1 'polypeptide(L)'
;MATYYAAMQAGVTTFDCSMGGIGGQVANIVDKVPVKGTGAYYFEEGRTGLVETCDFVTMLNNMGVTTNIDEKKCYKVERMVERVLGRKLHSFTSRL
;
A
#
# COMPACT_ATOMS: atom_id res chain seq x y z
N MET A 1 6.58 -2.48 4.59
CA MET A 1 7.54 -3.15 3.67
C MET A 1 8.40 -4.18 4.39
N ALA A 2 9.01 -3.84 5.53
CA ALA A 2 9.83 -4.80 6.27
C ALA A 2 9.06 -6.06 6.69
N THR A 3 7.81 -5.91 7.09
CA THR A 3 6.95 -7.05 7.43
C THR A 3 6.72 -7.98 6.24
N TYR A 4 6.52 -7.41 5.05
CA TYR A 4 6.35 -8.20 3.83
C TYR A 4 7.63 -8.93 3.45
N TYR A 5 8.77 -8.28 3.58
CA TYR A 5 10.06 -8.91 3.34
C TYR A 5 10.29 -10.11 4.28
N ALA A 6 10.03 -9.93 5.57
CA ALA A 6 10.14 -11.01 6.55
C ALA A 6 9.19 -12.18 6.25
N ALA A 7 7.94 -11.88 5.84
CA ALA A 7 6.98 -12.90 5.45
C ALA A 7 7.44 -13.69 4.23
N MET A 8 8.04 -13.04 3.25
CA MET A 8 8.61 -13.71 2.08
C MET A 8 9.73 -14.68 2.47
N GLN A 9 10.60 -14.27 3.39
CA GLN A 9 11.65 -15.15 3.90
C GLN A 9 11.08 -16.37 4.62
N ALA A 10 9.91 -16.25 5.24
CA ALA A 10 9.20 -17.34 5.90
C ALA A 10 8.38 -18.21 4.93
N GLY A 11 8.41 -17.93 3.63
CA GLY A 11 7.74 -18.74 2.60
C GLY A 11 6.37 -18.26 2.16
N VAL A 12 5.92 -17.10 2.61
CA VAL A 12 4.66 -16.51 2.14
C VAL A 12 4.84 -16.01 0.70
N THR A 13 3.90 -16.35 -0.18
CA THR A 13 3.98 -16.03 -1.62
C THR A 13 2.79 -15.20 -2.13
N THR A 14 1.78 -14.96 -1.31
CA THR A 14 0.61 -14.16 -1.68
C THR A 14 0.50 -12.98 -0.74
N PHE A 15 0.40 -11.77 -1.33
CA PHE A 15 0.38 -10.52 -0.57
C PHE A 15 -0.68 -9.58 -1.13
N ASP A 16 -1.31 -8.84 -0.24
CA ASP A 16 -2.20 -7.75 -0.61
C ASP A 16 -1.48 -6.42 -0.46
N CYS A 17 -1.75 -5.51 -1.37
CA CYS A 17 -1.28 -4.14 -1.32
C CYS A 17 -2.34 -3.23 -1.92
N SER A 18 -2.17 -1.92 -1.80
CA SER A 18 -3.11 -0.98 -2.41
C SER A 18 -2.38 0.19 -3.05
N MET A 19 -3.01 0.73 -4.08
CA MET A 19 -2.48 1.90 -4.78
C MET A 19 -2.45 3.10 -3.82
N GLY A 20 -1.27 3.64 -3.56
CA GLY A 20 -1.08 4.73 -2.61
C GLY A 20 -1.31 4.37 -1.15
N GLY A 21 -1.49 3.09 -0.82
CA GLY A 21 -1.79 2.64 0.54
C GLY A 21 -3.17 3.02 1.03
N ILE A 22 -4.11 3.30 0.12
CA ILE A 22 -5.48 3.71 0.47
C ILE A 22 -6.37 2.50 0.76
N GLY A 23 -7.52 2.76 1.38
CA GLY A 23 -8.46 1.70 1.76
C GLY A 23 -8.03 0.95 3.00
N GLY A 24 -8.52 -0.25 3.15
CA GLY A 24 -8.13 -1.15 4.23
C GLY A 24 -9.20 -1.29 5.30
N GLN A 25 -8.77 -1.78 6.47
CA GLN A 25 -9.68 -2.10 7.56
C GLN A 25 -10.12 -0.85 8.30
N VAL A 26 -11.44 -0.73 8.54
CA VAL A 26 -11.96 0.33 9.41
C VAL A 26 -11.55 0.11 10.86
N ALA A 27 -11.48 1.20 11.63
CA ALA A 27 -11.20 1.13 13.05
C ALA A 27 -12.29 0.30 13.78
N ASN A 28 -11.88 -0.38 14.84
CA ASN A 28 -12.84 -1.07 15.72
C ASN A 28 -13.73 -0.02 16.38
N ILE A 29 -15.02 -0.36 16.53
CA ILE A 29 -16.00 0.54 17.10
C ILE A 29 -16.47 -0.03 18.43
N VAL A 30 -16.34 0.76 19.50
CA VAL A 30 -16.85 0.43 20.82
C VAL A 30 -17.73 1.60 21.30
N ASP A 31 -18.97 1.31 21.67
CA ASP A 31 -19.95 2.32 22.08
C ASP A 31 -20.10 3.47 21.07
N LYS A 32 -20.14 3.12 19.79
CA LYS A 32 -20.23 4.05 18.64
C LYS A 32 -19.05 4.99 18.50
N VAL A 33 -17.91 4.70 19.14
CA VAL A 33 -16.69 5.50 19.06
C VAL A 33 -15.57 4.66 18.47
N PRO A 34 -14.86 5.16 17.46
CA PRO A 34 -13.68 4.46 16.91
C PRO A 34 -12.58 4.35 17.98
N VAL A 35 -11.99 3.17 18.08
CA VAL A 35 -10.87 2.93 19.01
C VAL A 35 -9.56 3.34 18.35
N LYS A 36 -8.82 4.25 18.98
CA LYS A 36 -7.50 4.69 18.52
C LYS A 36 -6.53 3.51 18.46
N GLY A 37 -5.68 3.52 17.45
CA GLY A 37 -4.68 2.47 17.27
C GLY A 37 -5.21 1.23 16.56
N THR A 38 -6.46 1.25 16.10
CA THR A 38 -7.07 0.15 15.35
C THR A 38 -7.46 0.62 13.94
N GLY A 39 -7.22 -0.24 12.95
CA GLY A 39 -7.58 0.01 11.56
C GLY A 39 -7.11 1.38 11.06
N ALA A 40 -7.92 2.01 10.24
CA ALA A 40 -7.60 3.27 9.58
C ALA A 40 -7.53 4.48 10.52
N TYR A 41 -8.08 4.38 11.71
CA TYR A 41 -8.13 5.49 12.65
C TYR A 41 -6.75 5.92 13.14
N TYR A 42 -5.80 5.01 13.17
CA TYR A 42 -4.46 5.26 13.73
C TYR A 42 -3.49 5.87 12.72
N PHE A 43 -3.74 5.69 11.43
CA PHE A 43 -2.81 6.08 10.37
C PHE A 43 -3.08 7.50 9.88
N GLU A 44 -2.17 7.99 9.04
CA GLU A 44 -2.32 9.29 8.39
C GLU A 44 -3.62 9.36 7.61
N GLU A 45 -4.19 10.57 7.52
CA GLU A 45 -5.39 10.82 6.75
C GLU A 45 -5.23 10.35 5.31
N GLY A 46 -6.21 9.57 4.84
CA GLY A 46 -6.18 9.00 3.49
C GLY A 46 -5.24 7.84 3.29
N ARG A 47 -4.65 7.33 4.37
CA ARG A 47 -3.75 6.18 4.33
C ARG A 47 -4.09 5.22 5.46
N THR A 48 -4.16 3.92 5.16
CA THR A 48 -4.64 2.91 6.11
C THR A 48 -3.58 1.93 6.58
N GLY A 49 -2.32 2.17 6.23
CA GLY A 49 -1.22 1.30 6.62
C GLY A 49 -1.03 0.08 5.71
N LEU A 50 -1.84 -0.09 4.68
CA LEU A 50 -1.56 -1.08 3.66
C LEU A 50 -0.29 -0.72 2.89
N VAL A 51 0.46 -1.72 2.46
CA VAL A 51 1.66 -1.50 1.66
C VAL A 51 1.27 -0.89 0.31
N GLU A 52 1.99 0.16 -0.07
CA GLU A 52 1.75 0.84 -1.34
C GLU A 52 2.24 -0.03 -2.49
N THR A 53 1.40 -0.21 -3.52
CA THR A 53 1.65 -1.15 -4.61
C THR A 53 2.91 -0.82 -5.40
N CYS A 54 3.11 0.43 -5.80
CA CYS A 54 4.27 0.82 -6.60
C CYS A 54 5.57 0.62 -5.83
N ASP A 55 5.59 0.98 -4.56
CA ASP A 55 6.77 0.80 -3.70
C ASP A 55 7.10 -0.67 -3.53
N PHE A 56 6.08 -1.52 -3.36
CA PHE A 56 6.28 -2.95 -3.21
C PHE A 56 6.81 -3.59 -4.50
N VAL A 57 6.22 -3.26 -5.65
CA VAL A 57 6.67 -3.77 -6.95
C VAL A 57 8.10 -3.34 -7.23
N THR A 58 8.46 -2.09 -6.95
CA THR A 58 9.82 -1.59 -7.11
C THR A 58 10.81 -2.37 -6.23
N MET A 59 10.45 -2.61 -4.98
CA MET A 59 11.29 -3.41 -4.07
C MET A 59 11.52 -4.81 -4.62
N LEU A 60 10.45 -5.48 -5.05
CA LEU A 60 10.55 -6.85 -5.57
C LEU A 60 11.39 -6.90 -6.85
N ASN A 61 11.21 -5.96 -7.77
CA ASN A 61 12.01 -5.89 -8.99
C ASN A 61 13.50 -5.68 -8.68
N ASN A 62 13.81 -4.80 -7.73
CA ASN A 62 15.19 -4.55 -7.31
C ASN A 62 15.82 -5.76 -6.62
N MET A 63 15.02 -6.61 -5.99
CA MET A 63 15.49 -7.85 -5.40
C MET A 63 15.60 -9.01 -6.40
N GLY A 64 15.20 -8.81 -7.64
CA GLY A 64 15.20 -9.87 -8.66
C GLY A 64 14.04 -10.84 -8.56
N VAL A 65 12.98 -10.49 -7.82
CA VAL A 65 11.79 -11.33 -7.70
C VAL A 65 10.87 -11.10 -8.89
N THR A 66 10.45 -12.16 -9.56
CA THR A 66 9.52 -12.06 -10.68
C THR A 66 8.11 -11.82 -10.18
N THR A 67 7.50 -10.71 -10.61
CA THR A 67 6.13 -10.35 -10.23
C THR A 67 5.15 -10.40 -11.38
N ASN A 68 5.65 -10.38 -12.63
CA ASN A 68 4.85 -10.23 -13.85
C ASN A 68 4.07 -8.90 -13.90
N ILE A 69 4.51 -7.90 -13.15
CA ILE A 69 3.91 -6.57 -13.09
C ILE A 69 4.86 -5.58 -13.74
N ASP A 70 4.34 -4.79 -14.68
CA ASP A 70 5.09 -3.71 -15.32
C ASP A 70 5.10 -2.48 -14.39
N GLU A 71 6.27 -2.15 -13.87
CA GLU A 71 6.47 -1.06 -12.93
C GLU A 71 6.03 0.30 -13.51
N LYS A 72 6.34 0.55 -14.78
CA LYS A 72 5.95 1.81 -15.44
C LYS A 72 4.44 1.93 -15.59
N LYS A 73 3.76 0.82 -15.88
CA LYS A 73 2.30 0.80 -15.93
C LYS A 73 1.68 1.01 -14.55
N CYS A 74 2.30 0.47 -13.50
CA CYS A 74 1.90 0.74 -12.13
C CYS A 74 1.89 2.25 -11.84
N TYR A 75 2.95 2.95 -12.22
CA TYR A 75 3.02 4.41 -12.01
C TYR A 75 1.96 5.16 -12.80
N LYS A 76 1.65 4.72 -14.01
CA LYS A 76 0.56 5.31 -14.80
C LYS A 76 -0.80 5.12 -14.13
N VAL A 77 -1.05 3.94 -13.60
CA VAL A 77 -2.30 3.64 -12.87
C VAL A 77 -2.39 4.51 -11.62
N GLU A 78 -1.31 4.70 -10.90
CA GLU A 78 -1.27 5.57 -9.73
C GLU A 78 -1.65 7.01 -10.09
N ARG A 79 -1.13 7.55 -11.20
CA ARG A 79 -1.51 8.89 -11.67
C ARG A 79 -3.00 8.98 -12.02
N MET A 80 -3.55 7.92 -12.60
CA MET A 80 -4.98 7.85 -12.91
C MET A 80 -5.81 7.85 -11.63
N VAL A 81 -5.42 7.09 -10.62
CA VAL A 81 -6.11 7.05 -9.33
C VAL A 81 -6.04 8.42 -8.64
N GLU A 82 -4.90 9.09 -8.69
CA GLU A 82 -4.76 10.45 -8.15
C GLU A 82 -5.74 11.42 -8.81
N ARG A 83 -5.94 11.32 -10.12
CA ARG A 83 -6.92 12.17 -10.83
C ARG A 83 -8.35 11.89 -10.40
N VAL A 84 -8.69 10.62 -10.19
CA VAL A 84 -10.03 10.23 -9.73
C VAL A 84 -10.29 10.74 -8.31
N LEU A 85 -9.31 10.62 -7.43
CA LEU A 85 -9.45 11.03 -6.03
C LEU A 85 -9.29 12.54 -5.84
N GLY A 86 -8.66 13.24 -6.77
CA GLY A 86 -8.41 14.68 -6.66
C GLY A 86 -7.28 15.03 -5.68
N ARG A 87 -6.39 14.10 -5.35
CA ARG A 87 -5.25 14.32 -4.47
C ARG A 87 -4.08 13.41 -4.83
N LYS A 88 -2.89 13.75 -4.34
CA LYS A 88 -1.70 12.92 -4.49
C LYS A 88 -1.75 11.70 -3.58
N LEU A 89 -1.22 10.58 -4.05
CA LEU A 89 -1.11 9.35 -3.29
C LEU A 89 0.23 9.27 -2.55
N HIS A 90 0.28 8.40 -1.54
CA HIS A 90 1.45 8.17 -0.70
C HIS A 90 2.34 7.07 -1.30
N SER A 91 2.96 7.35 -2.46
CA SER A 91 3.97 6.48 -3.03
C SER A 91 5.30 7.23 -3.07
N PHE A 92 6.37 6.58 -2.66
CA PHE A 92 7.71 7.19 -2.69
C PHE A 92 8.39 6.97 -4.04
N THR A 93 8.30 5.77 -4.61
CA THR A 93 9.03 5.41 -5.83
C THR A 93 8.47 6.06 -7.07
N SER A 94 7.17 6.23 -7.18
CA SER A 94 6.53 6.82 -8.35
C SER A 94 6.78 8.31 -8.50
N ARG A 95 7.40 8.93 -7.51
CA ARG A 95 7.74 10.36 -7.49
C ARG A 95 9.22 10.65 -7.66
N LEU A 96 10.00 9.62 -7.85
CA LEU A 96 11.45 9.75 -8.09
C LEU A 96 11.78 10.25 -9.50
#